data_7ff84cf2d7b6195bd4440b8022e49e41
#
_entry.id   7ff84cf2d7b6195bd4440b8022e49e41
#
_cell.length_a   1.000
_cell.length_b   1.000
_cell.length_c   1.000
_cell.angle_alpha   90.00
_cell.angle_beta   90.00
_cell.angle_gamma   90.00
#
_symmetry.space_group_name_H-M   'P 1'
#
loop_
_entity.id
_entity.type
_entity.pdbx_description
1 polymer ?
#
loop_
_entity_poly.entity_id
_entity_poly.type
_entity_poly.pdbx_seq_one_letter_code
_entity_poly.pdbx_strand_id
1 'polypeptide(L)'
;MTIRDLLDQTSTGLLSNKVRTGLTMLGIVIGVASVIAMLAIGNGSSNTIQAKIESIGSNLVEVTPGAPRSVGTQVRASSGSAKTLTMDDVTAISSQIPDAEAVAASVTSREQVVAPGMNTNTSIIGVTPAYLTVRDVSVDTGTFFTDDQVTSLAKVAVLGPTTEADLFAADVDPIGQTIRIN
;
A
#
# COMPACT_ATOMS: atom_id res chain seq x y z
N MET A 1 34.60 -33.66 44.60
CA MET A 1 34.71 -32.84 43.38
C MET A 1 33.66 -31.74 43.49
N THR A 2 34.13 -30.53 43.67
CA THR A 2 33.23 -29.38 43.73
C THR A 2 32.99 -28.83 42.31
N ILE A 3 31.88 -28.15 42.09
CA ILE A 3 31.55 -27.51 40.77
C ILE A 3 32.69 -26.57 40.35
N ARG A 4 33.40 -25.95 41.29
CA ARG A 4 34.55 -25.11 41.05
C ARG A 4 35.74 -25.88 40.42
N ASP A 5 36.05 -27.09 40.90
CA ASP A 5 37.14 -27.92 40.39
C ASP A 5 36.86 -28.33 38.91
N LEU A 6 35.60 -28.58 38.56
CA LEU A 6 35.18 -28.90 37.22
C LEU A 6 35.30 -27.68 36.28
N LEU A 7 34.93 -26.49 36.73
CA LEU A 7 35.08 -25.26 35.98
C LEU A 7 36.56 -24.90 35.72
N ASP A 8 37.43 -25.07 36.73
CA ASP A 8 38.85 -24.78 36.58
C ASP A 8 39.57 -25.79 35.64
N GLN A 9 39.22 -27.06 35.69
CA GLN A 9 39.75 -28.06 34.76
C GLN A 9 39.26 -27.80 33.33
N THR A 10 38.01 -27.44 33.15
CA THR A 10 37.44 -27.13 31.84
C THR A 10 38.06 -25.86 31.24
N SER A 11 38.27 -24.84 32.04
CA SER A 11 38.90 -23.59 31.59
C SER A 11 40.36 -23.78 31.17
N THR A 12 41.10 -24.59 31.92
CA THR A 12 42.50 -24.92 31.62
C THR A 12 42.61 -25.75 30.32
N GLY A 13 41.68 -26.70 30.10
CA GLY A 13 41.59 -27.48 28.86
C GLY A 13 41.26 -26.65 27.62
N LEU A 14 40.36 -25.66 27.77
CA LEU A 14 40.01 -24.73 26.69
C LEU A 14 41.16 -23.78 26.33
N LEU A 15 41.93 -23.31 27.31
CA LEU A 15 43.04 -22.39 27.11
C LEU A 15 44.31 -23.08 26.57
N SER A 16 44.45 -24.40 26.72
CA SER A 16 45.61 -25.15 26.21
C SER A 16 45.65 -25.28 24.68
N ASN A 17 44.47 -25.22 24.00
CA ASN A 17 44.33 -25.32 22.55
C ASN A 17 43.48 -24.17 21.98
N LYS A 18 43.96 -22.94 22.14
CA LYS A 18 43.21 -21.68 21.80
C LYS A 18 42.65 -21.65 20.36
N VAL A 19 43.41 -22.18 19.39
CA VAL A 19 42.97 -22.18 17.97
C VAL A 19 41.80 -23.15 17.75
N ARG A 20 41.83 -24.34 18.37
CA ARG A 20 40.73 -25.30 18.24
C ARG A 20 39.49 -24.80 18.93
N THR A 21 39.62 -24.25 20.13
CA THR A 21 38.54 -23.68 20.90
C THR A 21 37.93 -22.48 20.16
N GLY A 22 38.75 -21.60 19.60
CA GLY A 22 38.27 -20.46 18.79
C GLY A 22 37.51 -20.89 17.54
N LEU A 23 38.01 -21.91 16.82
CA LEU A 23 37.32 -22.45 15.63
C LEU A 23 35.98 -23.12 15.95
N THR A 24 35.94 -23.90 17.06
CA THR A 24 34.67 -24.52 17.46
C THR A 24 33.62 -23.49 17.95
N MET A 25 34.06 -22.51 18.74
CA MET A 25 33.18 -21.40 19.14
C MET A 25 32.68 -20.61 17.93
N LEU A 26 33.57 -20.29 16.99
CA LEU A 26 33.17 -19.58 15.76
C LEU A 26 32.12 -20.37 14.97
N GLY A 27 32.28 -21.69 14.85
CA GLY A 27 31.29 -22.55 14.19
C GLY A 27 29.93 -22.51 14.86
N ILE A 28 29.89 -22.57 16.19
CA ILE A 28 28.63 -22.49 16.96
C ILE A 28 28.00 -21.13 16.80
N VAL A 29 28.76 -20.04 16.92
CA VAL A 29 28.28 -18.67 16.76
C VAL A 29 27.68 -18.45 15.36
N ILE A 30 28.37 -18.85 14.31
CA ILE A 30 27.89 -18.75 12.94
C ILE A 30 26.61 -19.60 12.77
N GLY A 31 26.58 -20.82 13.29
CA GLY A 31 25.42 -21.70 13.23
C GLY A 31 24.18 -21.08 13.88
N VAL A 32 24.31 -20.60 15.11
CA VAL A 32 23.21 -19.96 15.81
C VAL A 32 22.79 -18.63 15.16
N ALA A 33 23.77 -17.81 14.77
CA ALA A 33 23.50 -16.53 14.10
C ALA A 33 22.76 -16.71 12.78
N SER A 34 23.09 -17.73 11.98
CA SER A 34 22.40 -18.00 10.71
C SER A 34 20.95 -18.43 10.92
N VAL A 35 20.65 -19.22 11.95
CA VAL A 35 19.27 -19.61 12.28
C VAL A 35 18.45 -18.41 12.75
N ILE A 36 19.03 -17.57 13.62
CA ILE A 36 18.37 -16.36 14.09
C ILE A 36 18.10 -15.41 12.92
N ALA A 37 19.07 -15.22 12.03
CA ALA A 37 18.90 -14.37 10.85
C ALA A 37 17.79 -14.89 9.92
N MET A 38 17.75 -16.20 9.69
CA MET A 38 16.68 -16.81 8.87
C MET A 38 15.28 -16.62 9.48
N LEU A 39 15.15 -16.82 10.79
CA LEU A 39 13.89 -16.60 11.51
C LEU A 39 13.48 -15.13 11.49
N ALA A 40 14.43 -14.21 11.67
CA ALA A 40 14.16 -12.77 11.63
C ALA A 40 13.68 -12.31 10.24
N ILE A 41 14.31 -12.79 9.16
CA ILE A 41 13.88 -12.51 7.78
C ILE A 41 12.50 -13.12 7.52
N GLY A 42 12.26 -14.37 7.94
CA GLY A 42 10.98 -15.05 7.77
C GLY A 42 9.83 -14.29 8.46
N ASN A 43 10.01 -13.92 9.70
CA ASN A 43 9.01 -13.17 10.46
C ASN A 43 8.82 -11.75 9.90
N GLY A 44 9.88 -11.06 9.53
CA GLY A 44 9.81 -9.74 8.91
C GLY A 44 9.07 -9.75 7.59
N SER A 45 9.32 -10.75 6.75
CA SER A 45 8.62 -10.94 5.47
C SER A 45 7.13 -11.24 5.68
N SER A 46 6.81 -12.13 6.61
CA SER A 46 5.40 -12.46 6.96
C SER A 46 4.64 -11.24 7.45
N ASN A 47 5.21 -10.46 8.37
CA ASN A 47 4.59 -9.24 8.88
C ASN A 47 4.38 -8.19 7.78
N THR A 48 5.34 -8.06 6.87
CA THR A 48 5.22 -7.13 5.73
C THR A 48 4.08 -7.54 4.78
N ILE A 49 3.95 -8.83 4.50
CA ILE A 49 2.86 -9.36 3.67
C ILE A 49 1.52 -9.17 4.36
N GLN A 50 1.45 -9.46 5.66
CA GLN A 50 0.22 -9.28 6.44
C GLN A 50 -0.21 -7.81 6.48
N ALA A 51 0.72 -6.88 6.75
CA ALA A 51 0.44 -5.45 6.71
C ALA A 51 -0.04 -4.97 5.34
N LYS A 52 0.52 -5.52 4.25
CA LYS A 52 0.04 -5.23 2.90
C LYS A 52 -1.36 -5.77 2.62
N ILE A 53 -1.69 -6.96 3.11
CA ILE A 53 -3.04 -7.52 2.97
C ILE A 53 -4.05 -6.68 3.77
N GLU A 54 -3.70 -6.31 4.98
CA GLU A 54 -4.53 -5.45 5.84
C GLU A 54 -4.75 -4.06 5.21
N SER A 55 -3.71 -3.48 4.59
CA SER A 55 -3.80 -2.17 3.93
C SER A 55 -4.66 -2.16 2.64
N ILE A 56 -4.88 -3.32 2.02
CA ILE A 56 -5.79 -3.45 0.88
C ILE A 56 -7.26 -3.47 1.34
N GLY A 57 -7.51 -3.77 2.62
CA GLY A 57 -8.83 -3.93 3.21
C GLY A 57 -9.35 -5.37 3.08
N SER A 58 -9.44 -6.07 4.19
CA SER A 58 -9.90 -7.47 4.24
C SER A 58 -11.37 -7.64 3.83
N ASN A 59 -12.16 -6.56 3.87
CA ASN A 59 -13.59 -6.55 3.62
C ASN A 59 -13.97 -5.75 2.35
N LEU A 60 -12.99 -5.47 1.47
CA LEU A 60 -13.23 -4.72 0.25
C LEU A 60 -13.70 -5.64 -0.87
N VAL A 61 -14.85 -5.32 -1.45
CA VAL A 61 -15.37 -5.94 -2.67
C VAL A 61 -15.27 -4.94 -3.81
N GLU A 62 -14.52 -5.25 -4.83
CA GLU A 62 -14.39 -4.42 -6.03
C GLU A 62 -15.28 -4.96 -7.15
N VAL A 63 -16.23 -4.13 -7.61
CA VAL A 63 -17.12 -4.43 -8.72
C VAL A 63 -16.61 -3.71 -9.96
N THR A 64 -16.10 -4.47 -10.93
CA THR A 64 -15.63 -3.94 -12.20
C THR A 64 -16.60 -4.22 -13.34
N PRO A 65 -16.77 -3.28 -14.29
CA PRO A 65 -17.64 -3.51 -15.43
C PRO A 65 -17.11 -4.69 -16.26
N GLY A 66 -18.03 -5.59 -16.66
CA GLY A 66 -17.69 -6.73 -17.51
C GLY A 66 -17.22 -6.28 -18.90
N ALA A 67 -16.31 -7.06 -19.50
CA ALA A 67 -15.95 -6.85 -20.89
C ALA A 67 -17.15 -7.17 -21.79
N PRO A 68 -17.53 -6.30 -22.76
CA PRO A 68 -18.59 -6.61 -23.71
C PRO A 68 -18.18 -7.85 -24.52
N ARG A 69 -18.96 -8.93 -24.42
CA ARG A 69 -18.79 -10.08 -25.28
C ARG A 69 -19.37 -9.76 -26.65
N SER A 70 -18.52 -9.49 -27.62
CA SER A 70 -18.95 -9.50 -29.01
C SER A 70 -19.20 -10.95 -29.44
N VAL A 71 -20.45 -11.28 -29.77
CA VAL A 71 -20.82 -12.59 -30.28
C VAL A 71 -20.13 -12.77 -31.63
N GLY A 72 -19.16 -13.68 -31.72
CA GLY A 72 -18.49 -14.06 -32.95
C GLY A 72 -17.03 -13.65 -33.13
N THR A 73 -16.42 -12.92 -32.19
CA THR A 73 -14.98 -12.61 -32.24
C THR A 73 -14.24 -13.09 -31.00
N GLN A 74 -13.08 -13.75 -31.20
CA GLN A 74 -12.21 -14.22 -30.12
C GLN A 74 -11.42 -13.09 -29.42
N VAL A 75 -11.70 -11.84 -29.75
CA VAL A 75 -11.03 -10.69 -29.13
C VAL A 75 -11.72 -10.39 -27.82
N ARG A 76 -11.07 -10.72 -26.72
CA ARG A 76 -11.48 -10.29 -25.37
C ARG A 76 -11.09 -8.83 -25.21
N ALA A 77 -12.07 -7.93 -25.12
CA ALA A 77 -11.82 -6.60 -24.61
C ALA A 77 -11.28 -6.69 -23.17
N SER A 78 -10.34 -5.83 -22.80
CA SER A 78 -9.80 -5.81 -21.44
C SER A 78 -10.92 -5.57 -20.42
N SER A 79 -10.92 -6.33 -19.32
CA SER A 79 -11.83 -6.07 -18.19
C SER A 79 -11.68 -4.60 -17.76
N GLY A 80 -12.79 -3.90 -17.55
CA GLY A 80 -12.79 -2.48 -17.19
C GLY A 80 -12.92 -1.50 -18.37
N SER A 81 -12.92 -1.95 -19.63
CA SER A 81 -13.13 -1.07 -20.79
C SER A 81 -14.60 -0.75 -21.08
N ALA A 82 -15.52 -1.50 -20.50
CA ALA A 82 -16.95 -1.22 -20.62
C ALA A 82 -17.37 -0.17 -19.58
N LYS A 83 -17.97 0.91 -20.05
CA LYS A 83 -18.59 1.96 -19.20
C LYS A 83 -20.06 1.61 -18.92
N THR A 84 -20.30 0.47 -18.25
CA THR A 84 -21.67 -0.03 -17.99
C THR A 84 -22.16 0.25 -16.59
N LEU A 85 -21.24 0.54 -15.64
CA LEU A 85 -21.60 0.94 -14.28
C LEU A 85 -21.92 2.43 -14.25
N THR A 86 -22.99 2.78 -13.55
CA THR A 86 -23.53 4.13 -13.40
C THR A 86 -23.61 4.54 -11.94
N MET A 87 -23.87 5.82 -11.66
CA MET A 87 -24.11 6.30 -10.29
C MET A 87 -25.41 5.74 -9.70
N ASP A 88 -26.38 5.36 -10.55
CA ASP A 88 -27.62 4.72 -10.09
C ASP A 88 -27.32 3.31 -9.52
N ASP A 89 -26.35 2.59 -10.08
CA ASP A 89 -25.92 1.31 -9.54
C ASP A 89 -25.27 1.46 -8.15
N VAL A 90 -24.48 2.52 -7.94
CA VAL A 90 -23.91 2.85 -6.62
C VAL A 90 -25.02 3.08 -5.59
N THR A 91 -26.04 3.85 -5.97
CA THR A 91 -27.21 4.13 -5.12
C THR A 91 -28.00 2.86 -4.84
N ALA A 92 -28.19 2.01 -5.84
CA ALA A 92 -28.87 0.73 -5.69
C ALA A 92 -28.12 -0.21 -4.73
N ILE A 93 -26.78 -0.33 -4.86
CA ILE A 93 -25.96 -1.14 -3.98
C ILE A 93 -26.05 -0.63 -2.54
N SER A 94 -25.90 0.69 -2.33
CA SER A 94 -25.92 1.26 -0.99
C SER A 94 -27.27 1.12 -0.29
N SER A 95 -28.38 1.10 -1.06
CA SER A 95 -29.73 0.97 -0.50
C SER A 95 -30.22 -0.46 -0.33
N GLN A 96 -29.73 -1.39 -1.15
CA GLN A 96 -30.21 -2.78 -1.18
C GLN A 96 -29.32 -3.75 -0.40
N ILE A 97 -28.08 -3.37 -0.10
CA ILE A 97 -27.13 -4.21 0.61
C ILE A 97 -26.82 -3.59 1.99
N PRO A 98 -27.58 -3.96 3.03
CA PRO A 98 -27.43 -3.37 4.37
C PRO A 98 -26.10 -3.74 5.05
N ASP A 99 -25.45 -4.81 4.59
CA ASP A 99 -24.15 -5.26 5.12
C ASP A 99 -22.97 -4.47 4.53
N ALA A 100 -23.19 -3.61 3.53
CA ALA A 100 -22.17 -2.74 3.00
C ALA A 100 -22.07 -1.48 3.86
N GLU A 101 -20.97 -1.33 4.60
CA GLU A 101 -20.71 -0.18 5.46
C GLU A 101 -20.61 1.13 4.66
N ALA A 102 -19.92 1.08 3.52
CA ALA A 102 -19.80 2.21 2.59
C ALA A 102 -19.64 1.71 1.15
N VAL A 103 -20.14 2.51 0.20
CA VAL A 103 -20.02 2.25 -1.23
C VAL A 103 -19.39 3.46 -1.90
N ALA A 104 -18.30 3.26 -2.64
CA ALA A 104 -17.62 4.32 -3.36
C ALA A 104 -17.53 4.01 -4.85
N ALA A 105 -17.84 4.99 -5.69
CA ALA A 105 -17.52 4.92 -7.09
C ALA A 105 -16.09 5.41 -7.33
N SER A 106 -15.41 4.78 -8.29
CA SER A 106 -14.10 5.24 -8.75
C SER A 106 -13.96 5.08 -10.26
N VAL A 107 -13.30 6.05 -10.89
CA VAL A 107 -12.88 5.99 -12.29
C VAL A 107 -11.42 6.41 -12.37
N THR A 108 -10.62 5.64 -13.08
CA THR A 108 -9.19 5.90 -13.19
C THR A 108 -8.83 6.24 -14.62
N SER A 109 -8.07 7.32 -14.80
CA SER A 109 -7.38 7.65 -16.06
C SER A 109 -5.91 8.00 -15.78
N ARG A 110 -5.09 8.00 -16.83
CA ARG A 110 -3.70 8.43 -16.75
C ARG A 110 -3.54 9.68 -17.58
N GLU A 111 -3.20 10.78 -16.93
CA GLU A 111 -3.15 12.10 -17.55
C GLU A 111 -1.88 12.85 -17.14
N GLN A 112 -1.52 13.85 -17.91
CA GLN A 112 -0.46 14.78 -17.55
C GLN A 112 -1.02 15.86 -16.64
N VAL A 113 -0.42 16.00 -15.47
CA VAL A 113 -0.71 17.08 -14.52
C VAL A 113 0.40 18.12 -14.56
N VAL A 114 0.01 19.37 -14.67
CA VAL A 114 0.91 20.51 -14.77
C VAL A 114 0.64 21.50 -13.64
N ALA A 115 1.69 21.83 -12.90
CA ALA A 115 1.76 22.93 -11.95
C ALA A 115 2.72 24.01 -12.46
N PRO A 116 2.79 25.20 -11.84
CA PRO A 116 3.71 26.25 -12.29
C PRO A 116 5.17 25.78 -12.31
N GLY A 117 5.72 25.58 -13.50
CA GLY A 117 7.11 25.17 -13.72
C GLY A 117 7.42 23.68 -13.69
N MET A 118 6.46 22.82 -13.30
CA MET A 118 6.66 21.37 -13.20
C MET A 118 5.49 20.62 -13.85
N ASN A 119 5.76 19.41 -14.33
CA ASN A 119 4.73 18.51 -14.83
C ASN A 119 5.08 17.06 -14.51
N THR A 120 4.06 16.24 -14.32
CA THR A 120 4.22 14.80 -14.12
C THR A 120 3.08 14.04 -14.81
N ASN A 121 3.35 12.81 -15.25
CA ASN A 121 2.32 11.91 -15.78
C ASN A 121 1.91 10.94 -14.68
N THR A 122 0.69 11.09 -14.18
CA THR A 122 0.21 10.34 -13.02
C THR A 122 -1.16 9.74 -13.26
N SER A 123 -1.55 8.84 -12.39
CA SER A 123 -2.89 8.26 -12.37
C SER A 123 -3.85 9.20 -11.65
N ILE A 124 -4.91 9.60 -12.33
CA ILE A 124 -5.99 10.41 -11.75
C ILE A 124 -7.15 9.48 -11.46
N ILE A 125 -7.63 9.53 -10.23
CA ILE A 125 -8.74 8.73 -9.76
C ILE A 125 -9.87 9.69 -9.39
N GLY A 126 -10.94 9.70 -10.20
CA GLY A 126 -12.19 10.36 -9.83
C GLY A 126 -12.94 9.47 -8.87
N VAL A 127 -13.31 9.99 -7.70
CA VAL A 127 -13.93 9.21 -6.63
C VAL A 127 -15.08 9.96 -5.98
N THR A 128 -15.93 9.26 -5.23
CA THR A 128 -16.90 9.84 -4.32
C THR A 128 -16.30 10.03 -2.93
N PRO A 129 -16.84 10.91 -2.04
CA PRO A 129 -16.30 11.15 -0.69
C PRO A 129 -16.21 9.89 0.17
N ALA A 130 -17.08 8.91 -0.02
CA ALA A 130 -17.06 7.62 0.66
C ALA A 130 -15.76 6.81 0.39
N TYR A 131 -14.96 7.22 -0.59
CA TYR A 131 -13.69 6.56 -0.91
C TYR A 131 -12.72 6.50 0.27
N LEU A 132 -12.68 7.54 1.12
CA LEU A 132 -11.84 7.54 2.32
C LEU A 132 -12.19 6.39 3.26
N THR A 133 -13.50 6.19 3.51
CA THR A 133 -14.00 5.11 4.38
C THR A 133 -13.76 3.74 3.75
N VAL A 134 -14.07 3.60 2.45
CA VAL A 134 -13.95 2.31 1.74
C VAL A 134 -12.49 1.84 1.61
N ARG A 135 -11.55 2.76 1.45
CA ARG A 135 -10.12 2.46 1.30
C ARG A 135 -9.31 2.61 2.59
N ASP A 136 -9.97 3.01 3.68
CA ASP A 136 -9.33 3.28 4.98
C ASP A 136 -8.11 4.21 4.84
N VAL A 137 -8.29 5.30 4.09
CA VAL A 137 -7.26 6.31 3.88
C VAL A 137 -7.67 7.63 4.50
N SER A 138 -6.70 8.39 4.98
CA SER A 138 -6.89 9.70 5.57
C SER A 138 -6.13 10.77 4.80
N VAL A 139 -6.60 12.01 4.90
CA VAL A 139 -5.89 13.18 4.40
C VAL A 139 -4.94 13.66 5.49
N ASP A 140 -3.66 13.78 5.15
CA ASP A 140 -2.62 14.21 6.09
C ASP A 140 -2.72 15.72 6.36
N THR A 141 -2.85 16.51 5.30
CA THR A 141 -2.93 17.97 5.37
C THR A 141 -4.06 18.49 4.48
N GLY A 142 -4.87 19.41 5.00
CA GLY A 142 -6.02 19.94 4.29
C GLY A 142 -7.30 19.18 4.56
N THR A 143 -8.21 19.18 3.60
CA THR A 143 -9.53 18.52 3.69
C THR A 143 -9.86 17.78 2.41
N PHE A 144 -10.60 16.68 2.54
CA PHE A 144 -11.14 16.00 1.38
C PHE A 144 -12.39 16.74 0.86
N PHE A 145 -12.76 16.51 -0.38
CA PHE A 145 -13.94 17.13 -0.97
C PHE A 145 -15.24 16.49 -0.47
N THR A 146 -16.31 17.28 -0.50
CA THR A 146 -17.64 16.90 -0.01
C THR A 146 -18.58 16.49 -1.14
N ASP A 147 -19.72 15.87 -0.80
CA ASP A 147 -20.77 15.51 -1.77
C ASP A 147 -21.35 16.73 -2.48
N ASP A 148 -21.43 17.89 -1.81
CA ASP A 148 -21.86 19.14 -2.43
C ASP A 148 -20.89 19.61 -3.52
N GLN A 149 -19.58 19.41 -3.29
CA GLN A 149 -18.55 19.74 -4.27
C GLN A 149 -18.55 18.77 -5.46
N VAL A 150 -18.87 17.50 -5.23
CA VAL A 150 -19.05 16.52 -6.31
C VAL A 150 -20.29 16.88 -7.14
N THR A 151 -21.41 17.18 -6.50
CA THR A 151 -22.67 17.54 -7.17
C THR A 151 -22.55 18.83 -7.96
N SER A 152 -21.85 19.83 -7.42
CA SER A 152 -21.61 21.12 -8.08
C SER A 152 -20.49 21.08 -9.13
N LEU A 153 -19.86 19.92 -9.35
CA LEU A 153 -18.71 19.74 -10.23
C LEU A 153 -17.56 20.73 -9.91
N ALA A 154 -17.32 20.95 -8.63
CA ALA A 154 -16.24 21.82 -8.17
C ALA A 154 -14.89 21.30 -8.65
N LYS A 155 -14.03 22.20 -9.13
CA LYS A 155 -12.69 21.86 -9.61
C LYS A 155 -11.71 21.77 -8.42
N VAL A 156 -11.77 20.69 -7.69
CA VAL A 156 -10.93 20.40 -6.53
C VAL A 156 -10.21 19.08 -6.73
N ALA A 157 -8.99 18.97 -6.20
CA ALA A 157 -8.20 17.77 -6.25
C ALA A 157 -7.45 17.57 -4.93
N VAL A 158 -7.22 16.31 -4.58
CA VAL A 158 -6.36 15.91 -3.47
C VAL A 158 -5.14 15.23 -4.08
N LEU A 159 -3.96 15.66 -3.67
CA LEU A 159 -2.70 15.13 -4.19
C LEU A 159 -2.19 13.98 -3.34
N GLY A 160 -1.69 12.94 -3.96
CA GLY A 160 -0.90 11.94 -3.27
C GLY A 160 0.55 12.43 -3.05
N PRO A 161 1.25 11.92 -2.03
CA PRO A 161 2.56 12.45 -1.61
C PRO A 161 3.61 12.40 -2.74
N THR A 162 3.59 11.38 -3.58
CA THR A 162 4.51 11.30 -4.72
C THR A 162 4.22 12.37 -5.76
N THR A 163 2.93 12.60 -6.10
CA THR A 163 2.53 13.62 -7.06
C THR A 163 2.79 15.02 -6.54
N GLU A 164 2.60 15.24 -5.24
CA GLU A 164 2.96 16.49 -4.57
C GLU A 164 4.46 16.77 -4.71
N ALA A 165 5.32 15.81 -4.37
CA ALA A 165 6.78 15.96 -4.47
C ALA A 165 7.25 16.17 -5.92
N ASP A 166 6.56 15.62 -6.92
CA ASP A 166 6.87 15.80 -8.34
C ASP A 166 6.46 17.18 -8.88
N LEU A 167 5.39 17.78 -8.32
CA LEU A 167 4.80 19.02 -8.82
C LEU A 167 5.21 20.26 -8.04
N PHE A 168 5.57 20.11 -6.78
CA PHE A 168 5.89 21.22 -5.89
C PHE A 168 7.24 21.00 -5.22
N ALA A 169 8.02 22.07 -5.09
CA ALA A 169 9.25 22.03 -4.31
C ALA A 169 8.91 21.84 -2.82
N ALA A 170 9.85 21.28 -2.06
CA ALA A 170 9.64 20.93 -0.65
C ALA A 170 9.30 22.13 0.28
N ASP A 171 9.52 23.35 -0.18
CA ASP A 171 9.26 24.61 0.52
C ASP A 171 7.95 25.30 0.08
N VAL A 172 7.21 24.69 -0.85
CA VAL A 172 5.97 25.26 -1.40
C VAL A 172 4.76 24.51 -0.86
N ASP A 173 3.85 25.22 -0.20
CA ASP A 173 2.56 24.66 0.24
C ASP A 173 1.67 24.44 -1.00
N PRO A 174 1.26 23.21 -1.29
CA PRO A 174 0.39 22.88 -2.41
C PRO A 174 -1.07 23.29 -2.20
N ILE A 175 -1.48 23.56 -0.96
CA ILE A 175 -2.88 23.88 -0.62
C ILE A 175 -3.27 25.22 -1.24
N GLY A 176 -4.39 25.22 -1.97
CA GLY A 176 -4.89 26.42 -2.64
C GLY A 176 -4.21 26.74 -3.98
N GLN A 177 -3.18 25.96 -4.37
CA GLN A 177 -2.55 26.10 -5.68
C GLN A 177 -3.44 25.55 -6.78
N THR A 178 -3.24 26.05 -8.00
CA THR A 178 -3.99 25.59 -9.18
C THR A 178 -3.10 24.65 -10.01
N ILE A 179 -3.63 23.49 -10.29
CA ILE A 179 -3.04 22.50 -11.21
C ILE A 179 -3.91 22.37 -12.47
N ARG A 180 -3.29 22.01 -13.58
CA ARG A 180 -3.99 21.73 -14.84
C ARG A 180 -3.81 20.26 -15.21
N ILE A 181 -4.92 19.63 -15.52
CA ILE A 181 -4.99 18.26 -16.02
C ILE A 181 -5.28 18.33 -17.52
N ASN A 182 -4.51 17.63 -18.32
CA ASN A 182 -4.61 17.63 -19.80
C ASN A 182 -4.98 16.24 -20.31
#